data_fa638f201d166029d863e6c1e9b8c8aa
#
_entry.id   fa638f201d166029d863e6c1e9b8c8aa
#
_cell.length_a   1.000
_cell.length_b   1.000
_cell.length_c   1.000
_cell.angle_alpha   90.00
_cell.angle_beta   90.00
_cell.angle_gamma   90.00
#
_symmetry.space_group_name_H-M   'P 1'
#
loop_
_entity.id
_entity.type
_entity.pdbx_description
1 polymer ?
#
loop_
_entity_poly.entity_id
_entity_poly.type
_entity_poly.pdbx_seq_one_letter_code
_entity_poly.pdbx_strand_id
1 'polypeptide(L)'
;MTKAEIIEKVNKKLGFSKKDCTDVVETLFEIIKETLEKDEKIKISGFGNFVVRHKNARIGRNPHTGETIEITARSVLTFKASQILKEAVNSGPET
;
A
#
# COMPACT_ATOMS: atom_id res chain seq x y z
N MET A 1 -9.68 4.57 -8.85
CA MET A 1 -8.77 5.68 -9.22
C MET A 1 -7.42 5.10 -9.66
N THR A 2 -6.91 5.58 -10.76
CA THR A 2 -5.63 5.13 -11.30
C THR A 2 -4.51 6.11 -10.97
N LYS A 3 -3.26 5.70 -11.20
CA LYS A 3 -2.12 6.59 -11.02
C LYS A 3 -2.24 7.81 -11.95
N ALA A 4 -2.69 7.61 -13.17
CA ALA A 4 -2.90 8.72 -14.11
C ALA A 4 -3.91 9.73 -13.59
N GLU A 5 -4.99 9.26 -12.95
CA GLU A 5 -5.99 10.13 -12.35
C GLU A 5 -5.44 10.89 -11.15
N ILE A 6 -4.57 10.25 -10.37
CA ILE A 6 -3.89 10.92 -9.26
C ILE A 6 -3.02 12.06 -9.79
N ILE A 7 -2.24 11.80 -10.85
CA ILE A 7 -1.39 12.81 -11.47
C ILE A 7 -2.23 14.00 -11.95
N GLU A 8 -3.38 13.72 -12.57
CA GLU A 8 -4.26 14.75 -13.05
C GLU A 8 -4.81 15.62 -11.92
N LYS A 9 -5.21 14.99 -10.81
CA LYS A 9 -5.69 15.73 -9.65
C LYS A 9 -4.60 16.58 -9.00
N VAL A 10 -3.38 16.08 -8.94
CA VAL A 10 -2.24 16.85 -8.43
C VAL A 10 -2.00 18.06 -9.32
N ASN A 11 -2.05 17.88 -10.63
CA ASN A 11 -1.90 18.96 -11.59
C ASN A 11 -2.95 20.06 -11.36
N LYS A 12 -4.20 19.67 -11.19
CA LYS A 12 -5.29 20.62 -10.95
C LYS A 12 -5.16 21.37 -9.64
N LYS A 13 -4.73 20.69 -8.57
CA LYS A 13 -4.64 21.30 -7.25
C LYS A 13 -3.41 22.19 -7.07
N LEU A 14 -2.28 21.81 -7.66
CA LEU A 14 -1.02 22.53 -7.46
C LEU A 14 -0.65 23.47 -8.59
N GLY A 15 -1.25 23.29 -9.77
CA GLY A 15 -0.96 24.16 -10.91
C GLY A 15 0.40 23.95 -11.56
N PHE A 16 1.14 22.91 -11.19
CA PHE A 16 2.39 22.56 -11.83
C PHE A 16 2.12 21.97 -13.22
N SER A 17 3.14 21.93 -14.07
CA SER A 17 3.01 21.30 -15.37
C SER A 17 2.68 19.82 -15.20
N LYS A 18 2.02 19.25 -16.20
CA LYS A 18 1.68 17.83 -16.16
C LYS A 18 2.93 16.95 -16.07
N LYS A 19 4.00 17.35 -16.74
CA LYS A 19 5.28 16.67 -16.69
C LYS A 19 5.85 16.67 -15.28
N ASP A 20 5.84 17.81 -14.60
CA ASP A 20 6.37 17.92 -13.24
C ASP A 20 5.52 17.11 -12.27
N CYS A 21 4.20 17.12 -12.41
CA CYS A 21 3.32 16.31 -11.57
C CYS A 21 3.56 14.83 -11.78
N THR A 22 3.78 14.39 -13.01
CA THR A 22 4.12 13.01 -13.32
C THR A 22 5.41 12.60 -12.64
N ASP A 23 6.45 13.44 -12.76
CA ASP A 23 7.76 13.16 -12.15
C ASP A 23 7.66 13.05 -10.64
N VAL A 24 6.92 13.94 -9.99
CA VAL A 24 6.73 13.92 -8.53
C VAL A 24 6.00 12.64 -8.08
N VAL A 25 4.91 12.31 -8.73
CA VAL A 25 4.11 11.13 -8.36
C VAL A 25 4.91 9.85 -8.61
N GLU A 26 5.58 9.75 -9.74
CA GLU A 26 6.41 8.59 -10.07
C GLU A 26 7.55 8.43 -9.05
N THR A 27 8.21 9.52 -8.70
CA THR A 27 9.30 9.50 -7.71
C THR A 27 8.79 9.06 -6.35
N LEU A 28 7.62 9.54 -5.94
CA LEU A 28 7.03 9.14 -4.67
C LEU A 28 6.79 7.64 -4.61
N PHE A 29 6.19 7.06 -5.64
CA PHE A 29 5.94 5.62 -5.68
C PHE A 29 7.23 4.81 -5.76
N GLU A 30 8.25 5.31 -6.45
CA GLU A 30 9.55 4.66 -6.49
C GLU A 30 10.19 4.62 -5.10
N ILE A 31 10.11 5.70 -4.34
CA ILE A 31 10.63 5.75 -2.97
C ILE A 31 9.91 4.75 -2.08
N ILE A 32 8.59 4.69 -2.18
CA ILE A 32 7.78 3.74 -1.41
C ILE A 32 8.20 2.30 -1.74
N LYS A 33 8.28 1.99 -3.03
CA LYS A 33 8.65 0.66 -3.49
C LYS A 33 10.05 0.24 -3.01
N GLU A 34 11.03 1.10 -3.19
CA GLU A 34 12.41 0.83 -2.79
C GLU A 34 12.55 0.63 -1.29
N THR A 35 11.84 1.45 -0.51
CA THR A 35 11.86 1.35 0.95
C THR A 35 11.30 0.00 1.41
N LEU A 36 10.19 -0.42 0.82
CA LEU A 36 9.55 -1.69 1.18
C LEU A 36 10.37 -2.89 0.71
N GLU A 37 11.07 -2.78 -0.42
CA GLU A 37 11.98 -3.82 -0.88
C GLU A 37 13.13 -4.06 0.09
N LYS A 38 13.52 -3.05 0.85
CA LYS A 38 14.59 -3.14 1.87
C LYS A 38 14.07 -3.55 3.24
N ASP A 39 12.83 -4.02 3.33
CA ASP A 39 12.19 -4.40 4.59
C ASP A 39 11.99 -3.25 5.58
N GLU A 40 12.06 -2.03 5.14
CA GLU A 40 11.81 -0.88 5.99
C GLU A 40 10.32 -0.52 5.95
N LYS A 41 9.74 -0.26 7.09
CA LYS A 41 8.36 0.20 7.15
C LYS A 41 8.28 1.67 6.77
N ILE A 42 7.12 2.08 6.26
CA ILE A 42 6.83 3.48 5.95
C ILE A 42 5.70 3.94 6.84
N LYS A 43 5.94 5.01 7.57
CA LYS A 43 4.93 5.60 8.46
C LYS A 43 4.54 6.97 7.93
N ILE A 44 3.27 7.12 7.56
CA ILE A 44 2.73 8.38 7.05
C ILE A 44 1.73 8.91 8.07
N SER A 45 2.12 9.97 8.78
CA SER A 45 1.28 10.54 9.84
C SER A 45 -0.09 10.95 9.31
N GLY A 46 -1.14 10.55 10.03
CA GLY A 46 -2.51 10.87 9.64
C GLY A 46 -3.07 10.03 8.50
N PHE A 47 -2.26 9.16 7.92
CA PHE A 47 -2.68 8.29 6.82
C PHE A 47 -2.60 6.81 7.19
N GLY A 48 -1.41 6.31 7.43
CA GLY A 48 -1.23 4.92 7.81
C GLY A 48 0.20 4.45 7.67
N ASN A 49 0.39 3.15 7.89
CA ASN A 49 1.70 2.53 7.85
C ASN A 49 1.72 1.38 6.86
N PHE A 50 2.78 1.31 6.05
CA PHE A 50 3.08 0.14 5.24
C PHE A 50 4.11 -0.70 5.97
N VAL A 51 3.81 -1.98 6.17
CA VAL A 51 4.68 -2.91 6.92
C VAL A 51 4.86 -4.18 6.10
N VAL A 52 6.11 -4.64 6.04
CA VAL A 52 6.42 -5.93 5.43
C VAL A 52 6.58 -6.96 6.54
N ARG A 53 5.86 -8.06 6.44
CA ARG A 53 5.94 -9.16 7.39
C ARG A 53 6.49 -10.39 6.69
N HIS A 54 7.41 -11.08 7.36
CA HIS A 54 7.97 -12.32 6.85
C HIS A 54 7.23 -13.49 7.50
N LYS A 55 6.73 -14.39 6.66
CA LYS A 55 6.08 -15.61 7.12
C LYS A 55 6.97 -16.81 6.81
N ASN A 56 7.24 -17.60 7.83
CA ASN A 56 8.03 -18.82 7.68
C ASN A 56 7.26 -19.87 6.90
N ALA A 57 7.99 -20.79 6.28
CA ALA A 57 7.38 -21.96 5.68
C ALA A 57 6.63 -22.74 6.75
N ARG A 58 5.48 -23.28 6.37
CA ARG A 58 4.66 -24.05 7.30
C ARG A 58 3.90 -25.12 6.55
N ILE A 59 3.35 -26.06 7.29
CA ILE A 59 2.52 -27.11 6.74
C ILE A 59 1.06 -26.75 6.95
N GLY A 60 0.31 -26.64 5.87
CA GLY A 60 -1.13 -26.45 5.90
C GLY A 60 -1.83 -27.73 5.52
N ARG A 61 -3.15 -27.71 5.54
CA ARG A 61 -3.96 -28.86 5.14
C ARG A 61 -5.06 -28.39 4.18
N ASN A 62 -5.21 -29.15 3.09
CA ASN A 62 -6.28 -28.87 2.14
C ASN A 62 -7.61 -29.24 2.79
N PRO A 63 -8.56 -28.31 2.95
CA PRO A 63 -9.83 -28.59 3.61
C PRO A 63 -10.74 -29.55 2.83
N HIS A 64 -10.52 -29.73 1.53
CA HIS A 64 -11.32 -30.62 0.70
C HIS A 64 -10.81 -32.06 0.70
N THR A 65 -9.49 -32.24 0.67
CA THR A 65 -8.89 -33.58 0.56
C THR A 65 -8.25 -34.06 1.83
N GLY A 66 -7.96 -33.17 2.77
CA GLY A 66 -7.24 -33.49 3.99
C GLY A 66 -5.74 -33.67 3.79
N GLU A 67 -5.24 -33.51 2.58
CA GLU A 67 -3.81 -33.64 2.29
C GLU A 67 -3.01 -32.49 2.87
N THR A 68 -1.80 -32.79 3.32
CA THR A 68 -0.87 -31.76 3.79
C THR A 68 -0.29 -31.02 2.60
N ILE A 69 -0.16 -29.69 2.77
CA ILE A 69 0.42 -28.81 1.75
C ILE A 69 1.55 -28.04 2.40
N GLU A 70 2.70 -27.97 1.74
CA GLU A 70 3.78 -27.11 2.19
C GLU A 70 3.53 -25.70 1.70
N ILE A 71 3.44 -24.74 2.65
CA ILE A 71 3.30 -23.33 2.34
C ILE A 71 4.68 -22.71 2.48
N THR A 72 5.22 -22.21 1.38
CA THR A 72 6.58 -21.66 1.34
C THR A 72 6.70 -20.36 2.13
N ALA A 73 7.91 -20.08 2.59
CA ALA A 73 8.21 -18.80 3.23
C ALA A 73 7.97 -17.66 2.24
N ARG A 74 7.45 -16.54 2.73
CA ARG A 74 7.14 -15.39 1.87
C ARG A 74 7.12 -14.10 2.67
N SER A 75 7.26 -12.99 1.95
CA SER A 75 7.06 -11.66 2.50
C SER A 75 5.67 -11.16 2.13
N VAL A 76 4.98 -10.55 3.08
CA VAL A 76 3.62 -10.05 2.88
C VAL A 76 3.59 -8.57 3.21
N LEU A 77 3.11 -7.76 2.27
CA LEU A 77 2.90 -6.34 2.47
C LEU A 77 1.55 -6.12 3.12
N THR A 78 1.52 -5.33 4.19
CA THR A 78 0.30 -4.98 4.90
C THR A 78 0.23 -3.48 5.07
N PHE A 79 -0.95 -2.90 4.84
CA PHE A 79 -1.24 -1.50 5.11
C PHE A 79 -2.15 -1.40 6.33
N LYS A 80 -1.73 -0.59 7.31
CA LYS A 80 -2.54 -0.30 8.50
C LYS A 80 -2.96 1.15 8.47
N ALA A 81 -4.25 1.40 8.29
CA ALA A 81 -4.78 2.76 8.26
C ALA A 81 -4.66 3.42 9.63
N SER A 82 -4.38 4.72 9.63
CA SER A 82 -4.38 5.52 10.86
C SER A 82 -5.82 5.69 11.36
N GLN A 83 -5.95 6.07 12.63
CA GLN A 83 -7.27 6.35 13.20
C GLN A 83 -7.96 7.50 12.44
N ILE A 84 -7.19 8.52 12.07
CA ILE A 84 -7.69 9.66 11.30
C ILE A 84 -8.26 9.20 9.96
N LEU A 85 -7.55 8.32 9.25
CA LEU A 85 -8.02 7.80 7.96
C LEU A 85 -9.27 6.94 8.14
N LYS A 86 -9.32 6.09 9.17
CA LYS A 86 -10.47 5.26 9.45
C LYS A 86 -11.72 6.11 9.72
N GLU A 87 -11.56 7.16 10.50
CA GLU A 87 -12.66 8.07 10.80
C GLU A 87 -13.14 8.80 9.54
N ALA A 88 -12.22 9.25 8.70
CA ALA A 88 -12.58 9.91 7.45
C ALA A 88 -13.38 8.99 6.53
N VAL A 89 -12.99 7.73 6.45
CA VAL A 89 -13.72 6.75 5.62
C VAL A 89 -15.10 6.45 6.21
N ASN A 90 -15.20 6.32 7.52
CA ASN A 90 -16.48 6.05 8.18
C ASN A 90 -17.45 7.23 8.12
N SER A 91 -16.93 8.45 7.98
CA SER A 91 -17.72 9.67 7.87
C SER A 91 -17.94 10.10 6.42
N GLY A 92 -17.78 9.18 5.48
CA GLY A 92 -17.92 9.46 4.06
C GLY A 92 -19.29 9.99 3.67
N PRO A 93 -19.36 10.72 2.56
CA PRO A 93 -20.61 11.41 2.17
C PRO A 93 -21.76 10.48 1.79
N GLU A 94 -21.47 9.26 1.42
CA GLU A 94 -22.50 8.31 1.01
C GLU A 94 -23.16 7.57 2.18
N THR A 95 -22.74 7.82 3.36
CA THR A 95 -23.31 7.17 4.55
C THR A 95 -24.71 7.63 4.87
#